data_fda24016368daeda22bf93512eb86620
#
_entry.id   fda24016368daeda22bf93512eb86620
#
_cell.length_a   1.000
_cell.length_b   1.000
_cell.length_c   1.000
_cell.angle_alpha   90.00
_cell.angle_beta   90.00
_cell.angle_gamma   90.00
#
_symmetry.space_group_name_H-M   'P 1'
#
loop_
_entity.id
_entity.type
_entity.pdbx_description
1 polymer ?
#
loop_
_entity_poly.entity_id
_entity_poly.type
_entity_poly.pdbx_seq_one_letter_code
_entity_poly.pdbx_strand_id
1 'polypeptide(L)'
;MFGAGAVGGYLGAMLAAAGCDVSLVARGPHLAAIQQNGLTLWRNGKSQTYAITATDSAAELGPQDFVLVTLKAHALPGVTAEIRTLLGSDTAVVSAVNGLPWWYFHRLASSIAERPLESVDPVSYTHLTLPTKA
;
A
#
# COMPACT_ATOMS: atom_id res chain seq x y z
N MET A 1 -4.35 -4.10 0.09
CA MET A 1 -3.54 -3.34 1.10
C MET A 1 -2.11 -3.82 1.03
N PHE A 2 -1.18 -2.97 0.68
CA PHE A 2 0.24 -3.32 0.66
C PHE A 2 0.91 -2.89 1.97
N GLY A 3 1.08 -3.85 2.88
CA GLY A 3 1.50 -3.68 4.26
C GLY A 3 0.34 -3.83 5.26
N ALA A 4 0.42 -4.83 6.12
CA ALA A 4 -0.60 -5.14 7.13
C ALA A 4 -0.19 -4.68 8.54
N GLY A 5 0.61 -3.61 8.64
CA GLY A 5 0.95 -2.98 9.92
C GLY A 5 -0.27 -2.32 10.60
N ALA A 6 -0.04 -1.52 11.63
CA ALA A 6 -1.12 -0.90 12.39
C ALA A 6 -2.10 -0.09 11.49
N VAL A 7 -1.57 0.70 10.55
CA VAL A 7 -2.41 1.49 9.63
C VAL A 7 -3.11 0.59 8.62
N GLY A 8 -2.36 -0.28 7.93
CA GLY A 8 -2.92 -1.16 6.90
C GLY A 8 -3.89 -2.19 7.45
N GLY A 9 -3.60 -2.77 8.62
CA GLY A 9 -4.52 -3.66 9.30
C GLY A 9 -5.81 -2.96 9.73
N TYR A 10 -5.70 -1.75 10.29
CA TYR A 10 -6.88 -0.97 10.67
C TYR A 10 -7.75 -0.62 9.45
N LEU A 11 -7.16 -0.06 8.39
CA LEU A 11 -7.89 0.30 7.17
C LEU A 11 -8.47 -0.94 6.49
N GLY A 12 -7.70 -2.03 6.40
CA GLY A 12 -8.16 -3.30 5.83
C GLY A 12 -9.36 -3.86 6.57
N ALA A 13 -9.34 -3.87 7.92
CA ALA A 13 -10.48 -4.31 8.73
C ALA A 13 -11.71 -3.40 8.54
N MET A 14 -11.51 -2.07 8.45
CA MET A 14 -12.61 -1.14 8.24
C MET A 14 -13.25 -1.27 6.85
N LEU A 15 -12.44 -1.50 5.81
CA LEU A 15 -12.95 -1.75 4.46
C LEU A 15 -13.67 -3.08 4.37
N ALA A 16 -13.14 -4.14 5.00
CA ALA A 16 -13.83 -5.42 5.09
C ALA A 16 -15.16 -5.31 5.84
N ALA A 17 -15.20 -4.52 6.93
CA ALA A 17 -16.44 -4.22 7.66
C ALA A 17 -17.48 -3.49 6.79
N ALA A 18 -17.03 -2.71 5.82
CA ALA A 18 -17.88 -2.01 4.86
C ALA A 18 -18.32 -2.89 3.67
N GLY A 19 -17.91 -4.16 3.64
CA GLY A 19 -18.26 -5.11 2.59
C GLY A 19 -17.34 -5.07 1.35
N CYS A 20 -16.20 -4.39 1.44
CA CYS A 20 -15.20 -4.43 0.37
C CYS A 20 -14.47 -5.76 0.36
N ASP A 21 -14.11 -6.25 -0.82
CA ASP A 21 -13.17 -7.35 -0.98
C ASP A 21 -11.75 -6.83 -0.72
N VAL A 22 -11.12 -7.36 0.33
CA VAL A 22 -9.83 -6.87 0.83
C VAL A 22 -8.81 -7.98 0.86
N SER A 23 -7.67 -7.74 0.23
CA SER A 23 -6.48 -8.57 0.33
C SER A 23 -5.34 -7.81 1.01
N LEU A 24 -4.54 -8.53 1.81
CA LEU A 24 -3.40 -7.98 2.55
C LEU A 24 -2.10 -8.60 2.05
N VAL A 25 -1.12 -7.75 1.74
CA VAL A 25 0.26 -8.19 1.58
C VAL A 25 0.97 -8.00 2.92
N ALA A 26 1.37 -9.11 3.54
CA ALA A 26 1.99 -9.17 4.86
C ALA A 26 3.14 -10.16 4.87
N ARG A 27 3.98 -10.16 5.90
CA ARG A 27 5.15 -11.05 5.98
C ARG A 27 5.31 -11.64 7.38
N GLY A 28 6.04 -12.76 7.43
CA GLY A 28 6.49 -13.39 8.67
C GLY A 28 5.36 -13.82 9.62
N PRO A 29 5.59 -13.78 10.95
CA PRO A 29 4.61 -14.26 11.94
C PRO A 29 3.26 -13.54 11.86
N HIS A 30 3.24 -12.28 11.44
CA HIS A 30 2.00 -11.52 11.31
C HIS A 30 1.12 -12.06 10.17
N LEU A 31 1.72 -12.41 9.03
CA LEU A 31 1.02 -13.09 7.94
C LEU A 31 0.41 -14.42 8.42
N ALA A 32 1.23 -15.27 9.06
CA ALA A 32 0.77 -16.56 9.55
C ALA A 32 -0.42 -16.41 10.54
N ALA A 33 -0.36 -15.41 11.41
CA ALA A 33 -1.43 -15.12 12.35
C ALA A 33 -2.73 -14.69 11.64
N ILE A 34 -2.65 -13.85 10.60
CA ILE A 34 -3.82 -13.42 9.82
C ILE A 34 -4.41 -14.62 9.05
N GLN A 35 -3.57 -15.45 8.43
CA GLN A 35 -4.02 -16.61 7.68
C GLN A 35 -4.72 -17.65 8.59
N GLN A 36 -4.22 -17.81 9.80
CA GLN A 36 -4.77 -18.78 10.75
C GLN A 36 -6.03 -18.28 11.46
N ASN A 37 -6.03 -17.02 11.88
CA ASN A 37 -7.03 -16.49 12.82
C ASN A 37 -7.90 -15.37 12.24
N GLY A 38 -7.60 -14.90 11.01
CA GLY A 38 -8.19 -13.69 10.46
C GLY A 38 -7.57 -12.40 11.04
N LEU A 39 -8.04 -11.28 10.55
CA LEU A 39 -7.63 -9.95 11.02
C LEU A 39 -8.58 -9.47 12.11
N THR A 40 -8.08 -9.34 13.34
CA THR A 40 -8.88 -8.90 14.48
C THR A 40 -8.68 -7.40 14.74
N LEU A 41 -9.78 -6.65 14.74
CA LEU A 41 -9.82 -5.24 15.10
C LEU A 41 -10.42 -5.06 16.49
N TRP A 42 -9.68 -4.41 17.37
CA TRP A 42 -10.18 -3.95 18.67
C TRP A 42 -10.60 -2.48 18.58
N ARG A 43 -11.85 -2.19 18.88
CA ARG A 43 -12.40 -0.83 18.85
C ARG A 43 -13.49 -0.66 19.93
N ASN A 44 -13.39 0.41 20.71
CA ASN A 44 -14.39 0.74 21.73
C ASN A 44 -14.69 -0.41 22.70
N GLY A 45 -13.66 -1.14 23.14
CA GLY A 45 -13.79 -2.28 24.07
C GLY A 45 -14.37 -3.55 23.45
N LYS A 46 -14.60 -3.57 22.14
CA LYS A 46 -15.08 -4.74 21.40
C LYS A 46 -14.05 -5.22 20.40
N SER A 47 -13.97 -6.52 20.19
CA SER A 47 -13.16 -7.12 19.12
C SER A 47 -14.06 -7.68 18.03
N GLN A 48 -13.62 -7.54 16.79
CA GLN A 48 -14.25 -8.18 15.65
C GLN A 48 -13.18 -8.74 14.74
N THR A 49 -13.37 -9.96 14.28
CA THR A 49 -12.43 -10.66 13.40
C THR A 49 -13.01 -10.76 12.00
N TYR A 50 -12.19 -10.48 11.02
CA TYR A 50 -12.54 -10.53 9.60
C TYR A 50 -11.70 -11.59 8.91
N ALA A 51 -12.34 -12.48 8.16
CA ALA A 51 -11.65 -13.37 7.25
C ALA A 51 -11.19 -12.55 6.05
N ILE A 52 -9.88 -12.37 5.90
CA ILE A 52 -9.27 -11.56 4.85
C ILE A 52 -8.18 -12.40 4.18
N THR A 53 -8.13 -12.37 2.86
CA THR A 53 -7.04 -12.98 2.10
C THR A 53 -5.73 -12.29 2.45
N ALA A 54 -4.71 -13.05 2.83
CA ALA A 54 -3.39 -12.53 3.14
C ALA A 54 -2.28 -13.41 2.54
N THR A 55 -1.31 -12.75 1.91
CA THR A 55 -0.16 -13.41 1.27
C THR A 55 1.10 -12.57 1.43
N ASP A 56 2.27 -13.16 1.26
CA ASP A 56 3.55 -12.44 1.11
C ASP A 56 3.95 -12.23 -0.36
N SER A 57 3.21 -12.84 -1.29
CA SER A 57 3.41 -12.73 -2.73
C SER A 57 2.31 -11.87 -3.37
N ALA A 58 2.61 -10.60 -3.63
CA ALA A 58 1.67 -9.70 -4.30
C ALA A 58 1.20 -10.24 -5.67
N ALA A 59 2.06 -10.97 -6.37
CA ALA A 59 1.75 -11.52 -7.68
C ALA A 59 0.60 -12.54 -7.67
N GLU A 60 0.36 -13.21 -6.53
CA GLU A 60 -0.76 -14.15 -6.38
C GLU A 60 -2.13 -13.48 -6.39
N LEU A 61 -2.16 -12.18 -6.07
CA LEU A 61 -3.41 -11.42 -6.00
C LEU A 61 -3.84 -10.86 -7.37
N GLY A 62 -2.88 -10.72 -8.31
CA GLY A 62 -3.14 -10.12 -9.61
C GLY A 62 -3.54 -8.64 -9.54
N PRO A 63 -3.97 -8.04 -10.65
CA PRO A 63 -4.39 -6.64 -10.71
C PRO A 63 -5.56 -6.34 -9.78
N GLN A 64 -5.49 -5.19 -9.11
CA GLN A 64 -6.47 -4.71 -8.12
C GLN A 64 -7.10 -3.39 -8.60
N ASP A 65 -8.32 -3.09 -8.17
CA ASP A 65 -8.94 -1.78 -8.41
C ASP A 65 -8.21 -0.67 -7.64
N PHE A 66 -7.84 -0.96 -6.39
CA PHE A 66 -7.13 -0.03 -5.51
C PHE A 66 -5.95 -0.72 -4.83
N VAL A 67 -4.80 -0.06 -4.83
CA VAL A 67 -3.64 -0.47 -4.06
C VAL A 67 -3.33 0.59 -3.01
N LEU A 68 -3.67 0.30 -1.75
CA LEU A 68 -3.34 1.17 -0.61
C LEU A 68 -1.98 0.78 -0.06
N VAL A 69 -1.01 1.68 -0.17
CA VAL A 69 0.36 1.47 0.32
C VAL A 69 0.49 2.05 1.72
N THR A 70 0.69 1.17 2.70
CA THR A 70 0.69 1.51 4.14
C THR A 70 2.00 1.12 4.82
N LEU A 71 3.06 1.04 4.05
CA LEU A 71 4.42 0.77 4.52
C LEU A 71 5.06 2.02 5.12
N LYS A 72 6.17 1.83 5.81
CA LYS A 72 7.06 2.94 6.15
C LYS A 72 7.81 3.39 4.90
N ALA A 73 8.06 4.69 4.75
CA ALA A 73 8.66 5.29 3.55
C ALA A 73 9.96 4.58 3.09
N HIS A 74 10.84 4.24 4.03
CA HIS A 74 12.12 3.58 3.72
C HIS A 74 11.97 2.16 3.14
N ALA A 75 10.81 1.53 3.28
CA ALA A 75 10.57 0.20 2.72
C ALA A 75 10.08 0.24 1.27
N LEU A 76 9.60 1.38 0.79
CA LEU A 76 9.02 1.52 -0.56
C LEU A 76 9.96 1.12 -1.69
N PRO A 77 11.23 1.56 -1.69
CA PRO A 77 12.15 1.22 -2.79
C PRO A 77 12.28 -0.28 -3.03
N GLY A 78 12.31 -1.06 -1.95
CA GLY A 78 12.49 -2.50 -2.02
C GLY A 78 11.28 -3.30 -2.51
N VAL A 79 10.11 -2.66 -2.65
CA VAL A 79 8.85 -3.36 -2.98
C VAL A 79 8.13 -2.85 -4.22
N THR A 80 8.72 -1.90 -4.94
CA THR A 80 8.11 -1.31 -6.14
C THR A 80 7.82 -2.34 -7.22
N ALA A 81 8.70 -3.33 -7.41
CA ALA A 81 8.49 -4.41 -8.36
C ALA A 81 7.28 -5.28 -7.98
N GLU A 82 7.11 -5.56 -6.68
CA GLU A 82 5.97 -6.32 -6.17
C GLU A 82 4.66 -5.52 -6.34
N ILE A 83 4.68 -4.22 -6.03
CA ILE A 83 3.49 -3.35 -6.21
C ILE A 83 3.05 -3.34 -7.69
N ARG A 84 3.98 -3.37 -8.64
CA ARG A 84 3.66 -3.40 -10.06
C ARG A 84 2.79 -4.60 -10.47
N THR A 85 2.93 -5.75 -9.82
CA THR A 85 2.13 -6.93 -10.13
C THR A 85 0.65 -6.77 -9.78
N LEU A 86 0.33 -5.77 -8.94
CA LEU A 86 -1.03 -5.42 -8.54
C LEU A 86 -1.68 -4.37 -9.45
N LEU A 87 -0.93 -3.81 -10.40
CA LEU A 87 -1.41 -2.70 -11.24
C LEU A 87 -1.98 -3.20 -12.55
N GLY A 88 -3.23 -2.87 -12.80
CA GLY A 88 -3.89 -2.95 -14.10
C GLY A 88 -4.01 -1.55 -14.74
N SER A 89 -4.72 -1.46 -15.88
CA SER A 89 -4.91 -0.20 -16.62
C SER A 89 -5.62 0.89 -15.82
N ASP A 90 -6.48 0.49 -14.89
CA ASP A 90 -7.38 1.40 -14.16
C ASP A 90 -7.14 1.36 -12.64
N THR A 91 -6.09 0.68 -12.20
CA THR A 91 -5.72 0.59 -10.78
C THR A 91 -5.37 1.96 -10.20
N ALA A 92 -6.05 2.35 -9.13
CA ALA A 92 -5.67 3.54 -8.36
C ALA A 92 -4.72 3.18 -7.22
N VAL A 93 -3.59 3.90 -7.13
CA VAL A 93 -2.63 3.73 -6.02
C VAL A 93 -2.84 4.85 -5.00
N VAL A 94 -3.11 4.46 -3.76
CA VAL A 94 -3.32 5.38 -2.64
C VAL A 94 -2.17 5.24 -1.66
N SER A 95 -1.43 6.32 -1.46
CA SER A 95 -0.34 6.36 -0.48
C SER A 95 -0.87 6.77 0.88
N ALA A 96 -0.69 5.91 1.88
CA ALA A 96 -0.91 6.20 3.30
C ALA A 96 0.41 6.16 4.08
N VAL A 97 1.46 6.68 3.46
CA VAL A 97 2.83 6.74 3.97
C VAL A 97 3.06 8.10 4.60
N ASN A 98 3.62 8.12 5.80
CA ASN A 98 3.99 9.36 6.46
C ASN A 98 5.25 9.98 5.82
N GLY A 99 5.31 11.31 5.81
CA GLY A 99 6.43 12.10 5.27
C GLY A 99 6.11 12.73 3.91
N LEU A 100 7.08 13.42 3.34
CA LEU A 100 6.96 13.99 2.02
C LEU A 100 7.08 12.86 0.99
N PRO A 101 6.12 12.73 0.06
CA PRO A 101 6.24 11.76 -1.01
C PRO A 101 7.38 12.18 -1.96
N TRP A 102 8.15 11.19 -2.49
CA TRP A 102 9.24 11.48 -3.43
C TRP A 102 8.76 12.17 -4.70
N TRP A 103 7.48 11.97 -5.08
CA TRP A 103 6.84 12.61 -6.23
C TRP A 103 6.24 13.99 -5.93
N TYR A 104 6.54 14.59 -4.79
CA TYR A 104 5.91 15.85 -4.33
C TYR A 104 5.99 16.97 -5.35
N PHE A 105 7.10 17.07 -6.09
CA PHE A 105 7.29 18.08 -7.12
C PHE A 105 6.87 17.64 -8.53
N HIS A 106 6.42 16.39 -8.68
CA HIS A 106 6.02 15.88 -9.99
C HIS A 106 4.81 16.66 -10.52
N ARG A 107 4.94 17.16 -11.76
CA ARG A 107 3.91 17.95 -12.45
C ARG A 107 3.45 19.24 -11.72
N LEU A 108 4.23 19.78 -10.82
CA LEU A 108 3.94 21.12 -10.30
C LEU A 108 4.19 22.18 -11.37
N ALA A 109 3.29 23.14 -11.52
CA ALA A 109 3.48 24.31 -12.38
C ALA A 109 4.43 25.34 -11.73
N SER A 110 5.70 24.98 -11.56
CA SER A 110 6.67 25.82 -10.88
C SER A 110 8.10 25.56 -11.37
N SER A 111 9.03 26.48 -11.06
CA SER A 111 10.47 26.32 -11.38
C SER A 111 11.15 25.15 -10.63
N ILE A 112 10.49 24.57 -9.64
CA ILE A 112 10.96 23.40 -8.88
C ILE A 112 10.30 22.11 -9.34
N ALA A 113 9.46 22.17 -10.37
CA ALA A 113 8.86 20.98 -10.97
C ALA A 113 9.95 19.99 -11.39
N GLU A 114 9.67 18.72 -11.23
CA GLU A 114 10.57 17.60 -11.59
C GLU A 114 11.92 17.60 -10.86
N ARG A 115 12.11 18.43 -9.82
CA ARG A 115 13.31 18.34 -8.99
C ARG A 115 13.21 17.14 -8.07
N PRO A 116 14.21 16.24 -8.08
CA PRO A 116 14.26 15.15 -7.11
C PRO A 116 14.46 15.69 -5.70
N LEU A 117 13.77 15.14 -4.74
CA LEU A 117 14.06 15.36 -3.32
C LEU A 117 15.14 14.35 -2.90
N GLU A 118 16.41 14.68 -3.09
CA GLU A 118 17.55 13.75 -2.86
C GLU A 118 17.54 13.13 -1.45
N SER A 119 17.07 13.87 -0.45
CA SER A 119 16.94 13.38 0.93
C SER A 119 15.83 12.34 1.11
N VAL A 120 14.85 12.28 0.18
CA VAL A 120 13.69 11.39 0.24
C VAL A 120 13.74 10.38 -0.90
N ASP A 121 14.31 10.75 -2.02
CA ASP A 121 14.45 9.97 -3.25
C ASP A 121 15.90 9.94 -3.75
N PRO A 122 16.82 9.28 -3.04
CA PRO A 122 18.25 9.26 -3.38
C PRO A 122 18.56 8.55 -4.70
N VAL A 123 17.59 7.85 -5.30
CA VAL A 123 17.74 7.11 -6.56
C VAL A 123 16.76 7.57 -7.65
N SER A 124 16.17 8.74 -7.47
CA SER A 124 15.27 9.37 -8.47
C SER A 124 14.12 8.46 -8.93
N TYR A 125 13.39 7.87 -7.99
CA TYR A 125 12.19 7.08 -8.28
C TYR A 125 11.06 7.87 -8.96
N THR A 126 11.20 9.20 -9.06
CA THR A 126 10.32 10.08 -9.85
C THR A 126 10.17 9.64 -11.30
N HIS A 127 11.11 8.85 -11.83
CA HIS A 127 11.00 8.23 -13.16
C HIS A 127 10.17 6.95 -13.19
N LEU A 128 9.75 6.42 -12.05
CA LEU A 128 8.75 5.38 -11.99
C LEU A 128 7.39 6.02 -12.24
N THR A 129 7.14 6.40 -13.48
CA THR A 129 5.83 6.81 -13.93
C THR A 129 4.85 5.67 -13.64
N LEU A 130 4.04 5.85 -12.60
CA LEU A 130 2.76 5.17 -12.56
C LEU A 130 2.07 5.56 -13.87
N PRO A 131 1.48 4.62 -14.63
CA PRO A 131 0.74 4.95 -15.83
C PRO A 131 -0.43 5.85 -15.43
N THR A 132 -0.19 7.16 -15.44
CA THR A 132 -1.26 8.13 -15.29
C THR A 132 -1.85 8.33 -16.66
N LYS A 133 -3.05 7.81 -16.88
CA LYS A 133 -3.86 8.26 -18.00
C LYS A 133 -3.98 9.78 -17.91
N ALA A 134 -3.53 10.46 -18.99
CA ALA A 134 -3.85 11.85 -19.23
C ALA A 134 -5.35 11.98 -19.53
#